data_7e55be3d4840e6c5a452b0f853af79e7
#
_entry.id   7e55be3d4840e6c5a452b0f853af79e7
#
_cell.length_a   1.000
_cell.length_b   1.000
_cell.length_c   1.000
_cell.angle_alpha   90.00
_cell.angle_beta   90.00
_cell.angle_gamma   90.00
#
_symmetry.space_group_name_H-M   'P 1'
#
loop_
_entity.id
_entity.type
_entity.pdbx_description
1 polymer ?
#
loop_
_entity_poly.entity_id
_entity_poly.type
_entity_poly.pdbx_seq_one_letter_code
_entity_poly.pdbx_strand_id
1 'polypeptide(L)'
;MRIIAGKYKRRKLFTPKGIQTRPSTDRLRETLMAILEGGRFGFPLNSNLIIDVFAGTGALGIEAASRGHPNKVIFIEKNSNAVKIIEENIKITKSNELFEILNIDLSQITTWKFEKAGLVFLDPPYFSDLVEKALIKLKEIDAILPDAIIVAEVSIREKNKFIKNFRILFSKKLGKS
;
A
#
# COMPACT_ATOMS: atom_id res chain seq x y z
N MET A 1 7.87 -6.97 -13.21
CA MET A 1 7.30 -7.22 -11.87
C MET A 1 6.27 -8.33 -11.96
N ARG A 2 6.04 -9.10 -10.92
CA ARG A 2 5.01 -10.19 -10.88
C ARG A 2 4.41 -10.29 -9.48
N ILE A 3 3.22 -10.90 -9.40
CA ILE A 3 2.60 -11.27 -8.14
C ILE A 3 3.33 -12.51 -7.59
N ILE A 4 3.75 -12.45 -6.32
CA ILE A 4 4.67 -13.43 -5.75
C ILE A 4 3.93 -14.63 -5.19
N ALA A 5 2.81 -14.41 -4.48
CA ALA A 5 2.05 -15.46 -3.82
C ALA A 5 0.53 -15.24 -3.88
N GLY A 6 -0.24 -16.16 -3.32
CA GLY A 6 -1.68 -16.11 -3.22
C GLY A 6 -2.44 -16.44 -4.50
N LYS A 7 -3.70 -16.03 -4.57
CA LYS A 7 -4.66 -16.41 -5.65
C LYS A 7 -4.28 -15.90 -7.05
N TYR A 8 -3.47 -14.83 -7.12
CA TYR A 8 -3.00 -14.28 -8.40
C TYR A 8 -1.53 -14.57 -8.69
N LYS A 9 -0.91 -15.50 -7.99
CA LYS A 9 0.52 -15.87 -8.10
C LYS A 9 0.98 -16.03 -9.54
N ARG A 10 2.20 -15.58 -9.85
CA ARG A 10 2.90 -15.64 -11.14
C ARG A 10 2.35 -14.72 -12.24
N ARG A 11 1.23 -14.03 -12.06
CA ARG A 11 0.74 -13.06 -13.04
C ARG A 11 1.72 -11.89 -13.16
N LYS A 12 2.05 -11.53 -14.41
CA LYS A 12 2.95 -10.40 -14.68
C LYS A 12 2.19 -9.09 -14.52
N LEU A 13 2.76 -8.15 -13.78
CA LEU A 13 2.25 -6.80 -13.64
C LEU A 13 2.96 -5.87 -14.63
N PHE A 14 2.21 -4.95 -15.22
CA PHE A 14 2.75 -3.85 -16.00
C PHE A 14 3.52 -2.89 -15.10
N THR A 15 4.54 -2.27 -15.66
CA THR A 15 5.38 -1.26 -15.00
C THR A 15 5.69 -0.15 -15.99
N PRO A 16 5.94 1.08 -15.55
CA PRO A 16 6.32 2.16 -16.43
C PRO A 16 7.54 1.81 -17.28
N LYS A 17 7.55 2.25 -18.54
CA LYS A 17 8.72 2.10 -19.42
C LYS A 17 9.93 2.80 -18.79
N GLY A 18 11.09 2.16 -18.80
CA GLY A 18 12.34 2.72 -18.25
C GLY A 18 12.60 2.44 -16.77
N ILE A 19 11.63 1.96 -16.02
CA ILE A 19 11.86 1.46 -14.65
C ILE A 19 12.19 -0.03 -14.75
N GLN A 20 13.49 -0.35 -14.73
CA GLN A 20 13.91 -1.72 -14.51
C GLN A 20 13.45 -2.14 -13.12
N THR A 21 12.53 -3.09 -13.06
CA THR A 21 12.12 -3.72 -11.81
C THR A 21 13.34 -4.49 -11.26
N ARG A 22 13.99 -3.87 -10.28
CA ARG A 22 15.13 -4.51 -9.61
C ARG A 22 14.63 -5.76 -8.86
N PRO A 23 15.38 -6.86 -8.86
CA PRO A 23 15.07 -8.03 -8.03
C PRO A 23 14.87 -7.69 -6.54
N SER A 24 15.44 -6.55 -6.09
CA SER A 24 15.28 -6.01 -4.76
C SER A 24 13.82 -5.65 -4.43
N THR A 25 13.04 -5.14 -5.38
CA THR A 25 11.64 -4.74 -5.12
C THR A 25 10.72 -5.95 -4.90
N ASP A 26 10.90 -7.03 -5.65
CA ASP A 26 10.13 -8.28 -5.44
C ASP A 26 10.49 -8.91 -4.09
N ARG A 27 11.80 -8.96 -3.74
CA ARG A 27 12.26 -9.47 -2.45
C ARG A 27 11.80 -8.61 -1.27
N LEU A 28 11.77 -7.30 -1.43
CA LEU A 28 11.27 -6.38 -0.43
C LEU A 28 9.80 -6.63 -0.16
N ARG A 29 8.99 -6.69 -1.23
CA ARG A 29 7.55 -6.96 -1.14
C ARG A 29 7.29 -8.33 -0.51
N GLU A 30 8.03 -9.36 -0.88
CA GLU A 30 7.93 -10.69 -0.26
C GLU A 30 8.22 -10.64 1.24
N THR A 31 9.30 -9.97 1.64
CA THR A 31 9.65 -9.82 3.06
C THR A 31 8.56 -9.10 3.84
N LEU A 32 8.01 -8.02 3.28
CA LEU A 32 6.94 -7.25 3.89
C LEU A 32 5.69 -8.12 4.10
N MET A 33 5.26 -8.81 3.05
CA MET A 33 4.08 -9.67 3.12
C MET A 33 4.27 -10.82 4.13
N ALA A 34 5.45 -11.45 4.16
CA ALA A 34 5.76 -12.49 5.15
C ALA A 34 5.67 -11.97 6.60
N ILE A 35 6.07 -10.72 6.85
CA ILE A 35 5.91 -10.08 8.16
C ILE A 35 4.42 -9.90 8.52
N LEU A 36 3.59 -9.49 7.55
CA LEU A 36 2.16 -9.31 7.76
C LEU A 36 1.40 -10.64 7.93
N GLU A 37 1.86 -11.70 7.26
CA GLU A 37 1.30 -13.06 7.36
C GLU A 37 1.72 -13.79 8.66
N GLY A 38 2.82 -13.37 9.28
CA GLY A 38 3.42 -14.06 10.43
C GLY A 38 2.63 -14.02 11.75
N GLY A 39 1.43 -13.45 11.76
CA GLY A 39 0.50 -13.44 12.90
C GLY A 39 0.88 -12.48 14.05
N ARG A 40 2.07 -11.88 14.03
CA ARG A 40 2.54 -10.94 15.07
C ARG A 40 1.63 -9.71 15.23
N PHE A 41 0.98 -9.30 14.16
CA PHE A 41 0.10 -8.12 14.10
C PHE A 41 -1.35 -8.51 13.86
N GLY A 42 -1.77 -9.71 14.27
CA GLY A 42 -3.02 -10.29 13.84
C GLY A 42 -2.93 -10.77 12.39
N PHE A 43 -4.00 -10.56 11.63
CA PHE A 43 -4.04 -10.93 10.21
C PHE A 43 -4.46 -9.73 9.35
N PRO A 44 -3.61 -8.68 9.26
CA PRO A 44 -3.99 -7.41 8.62
C PRO A 44 -4.33 -7.55 7.13
N LEU A 45 -3.81 -8.58 6.44
CA LEU A 45 -4.17 -8.87 5.04
C LEU A 45 -5.63 -9.33 4.87
N ASN A 46 -6.30 -9.74 5.97
CA ASN A 46 -7.72 -10.10 5.98
C ASN A 46 -8.63 -8.97 6.45
N SER A 47 -8.12 -7.75 6.55
CA SER A 47 -8.92 -6.57 6.84
C SER A 47 -9.99 -6.36 5.76
N ASN A 48 -11.20 -5.95 6.16
CA ASN A 48 -12.29 -5.69 5.21
C ASN A 48 -11.86 -4.70 4.12
N LEU A 49 -11.19 -3.62 4.52
CA LEU A 49 -10.66 -2.62 3.62
C LEU A 49 -9.15 -2.47 3.77
N ILE A 50 -8.45 -2.45 2.63
CA ILE A 50 -7.04 -2.10 2.50
C ILE A 50 -6.91 -0.82 1.68
N ILE A 51 -6.08 0.12 2.12
CA ILE A 51 -5.74 1.32 1.35
C ILE A 51 -4.27 1.24 0.93
N ASP A 52 -4.00 1.48 -0.35
CA ASP A 52 -2.65 1.64 -0.92
C ASP A 52 -2.50 3.09 -1.38
N VAL A 53 -1.81 3.89 -0.58
CA VAL A 53 -1.59 5.32 -0.85
C VAL A 53 -0.24 5.50 -1.55
N PHE A 54 -0.19 6.40 -2.52
CA PHE A 54 0.93 6.54 -3.45
C PHE A 54 1.15 5.25 -4.25
N ALA A 55 0.04 4.67 -4.71
CA ALA A 55 -0.06 3.29 -5.15
C ALA A 55 0.85 2.93 -6.34
N GLY A 56 1.27 3.92 -7.16
CA GLY A 56 2.18 3.73 -8.28
C GLY A 56 1.68 2.70 -9.29
N THR A 57 2.18 1.47 -9.22
CA THR A 57 1.71 0.35 -10.08
C THR A 57 0.59 -0.47 -9.44
N GLY A 58 0.21 -0.19 -8.19
CA GLY A 58 -0.74 -0.96 -7.42
C GLY A 58 -0.19 -2.31 -6.90
N ALA A 59 1.12 -2.52 -7.00
CA ALA A 59 1.71 -3.84 -6.71
C ALA A 59 1.54 -4.28 -5.26
N LEU A 60 1.58 -3.36 -4.28
CA LEU A 60 1.41 -3.69 -2.86
C LEU A 60 -0.04 -4.09 -2.57
N GLY A 61 -1.01 -3.28 -2.97
CA GLY A 61 -2.42 -3.57 -2.78
C GLY A 61 -2.87 -4.85 -3.50
N ILE A 62 -2.39 -5.09 -4.74
CA ILE A 62 -2.70 -6.33 -5.49
C ILE A 62 -2.05 -7.55 -4.82
N GLU A 63 -0.81 -7.46 -4.35
CA GLU A 63 -0.15 -8.56 -3.64
C GLU A 63 -0.88 -8.87 -2.33
N ALA A 64 -1.29 -7.85 -1.57
CA ALA A 64 -2.08 -8.01 -0.35
C ALA A 64 -3.42 -8.70 -0.64
N ALA A 65 -4.14 -8.25 -1.67
CA ALA A 65 -5.39 -8.88 -2.10
C ALA A 65 -5.19 -10.32 -2.62
N SER A 66 -4.01 -10.62 -3.15
CA SER A 66 -3.67 -11.98 -3.61
C SER A 66 -3.48 -12.97 -2.45
N ARG A 67 -2.94 -12.51 -1.33
CA ARG A 67 -2.60 -13.33 -0.16
C ARG A 67 -3.70 -13.35 0.89
N GLY A 68 -4.38 -12.24 1.07
CA GLY A 68 -5.49 -12.08 2.01
C GLY A 68 -6.86 -12.23 1.36
N HIS A 69 -7.89 -11.88 2.15
CA HIS A 69 -9.30 -11.93 1.76
C HIS A 69 -10.01 -10.60 2.05
N PRO A 70 -9.49 -9.44 1.58
CA PRO A 70 -10.17 -8.17 1.79
C PRO A 70 -11.47 -8.12 0.98
N ASN A 71 -12.46 -7.38 1.48
CA ASN A 71 -13.67 -7.08 0.73
C ASN A 71 -13.41 -6.01 -0.33
N LYS A 72 -12.48 -5.09 -0.07
CA LYS A 72 -12.12 -3.99 -0.98
C LYS A 72 -10.66 -3.56 -0.79
N VAL A 73 -10.01 -3.20 -1.89
CA VAL A 73 -8.71 -2.51 -1.90
C VAL A 73 -8.87 -1.18 -2.63
N ILE A 74 -8.50 -0.09 -2.00
CA ILE A 74 -8.56 1.25 -2.57
C ILE A 74 -7.15 1.74 -2.87
N PHE A 75 -6.92 2.09 -4.13
CA PHE A 75 -5.70 2.75 -4.58
C PHE A 75 -5.92 4.27 -4.60
N ILE A 76 -5.03 5.03 -3.96
CA ILE A 76 -5.01 6.49 -4.04
C ILE A 76 -3.73 6.89 -4.78
N GLU A 77 -3.91 7.42 -5.99
CA GLU A 77 -2.80 7.78 -6.87
C GLU A 77 -3.14 9.04 -7.66
N LYS A 78 -2.31 10.07 -7.56
CA LYS A 78 -2.56 11.35 -8.27
C LYS A 78 -2.07 11.36 -9.70
N ASN A 79 -1.09 10.52 -10.04
CA ASN A 79 -0.51 10.47 -11.38
C ASN A 79 -1.40 9.61 -12.30
N SER A 80 -2.09 10.25 -13.23
CA SER A 80 -2.99 9.56 -14.16
C SER A 80 -2.29 8.52 -15.07
N ASN A 81 -0.98 8.64 -15.32
CA ASN A 81 -0.25 7.61 -16.05
C ASN A 81 -0.02 6.37 -15.18
N ALA A 82 0.21 6.53 -13.87
CA ALA A 82 0.28 5.43 -12.93
C ALA A 82 -1.10 4.77 -12.76
N VAL A 83 -2.17 5.55 -12.69
CA VAL A 83 -3.55 5.05 -12.66
C VAL A 83 -3.85 4.11 -13.82
N LYS A 84 -3.50 4.47 -15.07
CA LYS A 84 -3.65 3.58 -16.22
C LYS A 84 -2.92 2.23 -16.04
N ILE A 85 -1.76 2.25 -15.39
CA ILE A 85 -1.01 1.02 -15.09
C ILE A 85 -1.74 0.20 -14.03
N ILE A 86 -2.29 0.83 -12.98
CA ILE A 86 -3.10 0.15 -11.97
C ILE A 86 -4.31 -0.52 -12.63
N GLU A 87 -5.03 0.18 -13.51
CA GLU A 87 -6.18 -0.37 -14.24
C GLU A 87 -5.81 -1.63 -15.03
N GLU A 88 -4.70 -1.59 -15.78
CA GLU A 88 -4.22 -2.76 -16.51
C GLU A 88 -3.81 -3.91 -15.56
N ASN A 89 -3.21 -3.60 -14.42
CA ASN A 89 -2.83 -4.57 -13.42
C ASN A 89 -4.06 -5.20 -12.72
N ILE A 90 -5.10 -4.43 -12.48
CA ILE A 90 -6.37 -4.94 -11.94
C ILE A 90 -7.03 -5.91 -12.92
N LYS A 91 -7.09 -5.59 -14.22
CA LYS A 91 -7.64 -6.48 -15.26
C LYS A 91 -6.99 -7.86 -15.25
N ILE A 92 -5.68 -7.93 -14.97
CA ILE A 92 -4.95 -9.20 -14.87
C ILE A 92 -5.50 -10.09 -13.76
N THR A 93 -6.04 -9.50 -12.68
CA THR A 93 -6.57 -10.26 -11.55
C THR A 93 -7.89 -10.96 -11.87
N LYS A 94 -8.67 -10.46 -12.83
CA LYS A 94 -10.04 -10.87 -13.15
C LYS A 94 -11.00 -10.73 -11.96
N SER A 95 -10.75 -9.79 -11.07
CA SER A 95 -11.53 -9.50 -9.85
C SER A 95 -11.69 -7.98 -9.71
N ASN A 96 -12.14 -7.34 -10.79
CA ASN A 96 -12.20 -5.87 -10.88
C ASN A 96 -13.06 -5.27 -9.76
N GLU A 97 -14.10 -5.96 -9.34
CA GLU A 97 -15.03 -5.56 -8.27
C GLU A 97 -14.37 -5.39 -6.90
N LEU A 98 -13.22 -6.06 -6.70
CA LEU A 98 -12.44 -6.00 -5.46
C LEU A 98 -11.68 -4.66 -5.31
N PHE A 99 -11.44 -3.98 -6.41
CA PHE A 99 -10.53 -2.83 -6.47
C PHE A 99 -11.26 -1.54 -6.82
N GLU A 100 -10.82 -0.45 -6.20
CA GLU A 100 -11.28 0.91 -6.49
C GLU A 100 -10.06 1.81 -6.67
N ILE A 101 -10.11 2.75 -7.62
CA ILE A 101 -9.04 3.69 -7.87
C ILE A 101 -9.56 5.11 -7.67
N LEU A 102 -8.91 5.85 -6.79
CA LEU A 102 -9.13 7.27 -6.60
C LEU A 102 -7.97 8.03 -7.27
N ASN A 103 -8.21 8.56 -8.48
CA ASN A 103 -7.21 9.37 -9.16
C ASN A 103 -7.20 10.80 -8.61
N ILE A 104 -6.63 10.95 -7.40
CA ILE A 104 -6.62 12.21 -6.65
C ILE A 104 -5.40 12.25 -5.73
N ASP A 105 -4.94 13.45 -5.37
CA ASP A 105 -4.03 13.61 -4.26
C ASP A 105 -4.79 13.40 -2.94
N LEU A 106 -4.25 12.56 -2.04
CA LEU A 106 -4.89 12.28 -0.74
C LEU A 106 -5.26 13.55 0.02
N SER A 107 -4.44 14.60 -0.07
CA SER A 107 -4.68 15.88 0.60
C SER A 107 -6.00 16.56 0.16
N GLN A 108 -6.50 16.24 -1.01
CA GLN A 108 -7.73 16.82 -1.58
C GLN A 108 -9.00 16.05 -1.20
N ILE A 109 -8.89 14.87 -0.60
CA ILE A 109 -10.05 14.09 -0.16
C ILE A 109 -10.64 14.78 1.10
N THR A 110 -11.84 15.28 1.00
CA THR A 110 -12.53 15.98 2.09
C THR A 110 -13.46 15.06 2.88
N THR A 111 -13.96 14.01 2.24
CA THR A 111 -14.92 13.07 2.85
C THR A 111 -14.57 11.65 2.44
N TRP A 112 -14.49 10.75 3.41
CA TRP A 112 -14.31 9.32 3.17
C TRP A 112 -15.68 8.65 3.04
N LYS A 113 -15.90 7.93 1.92
CA LYS A 113 -17.19 7.32 1.59
C LYS A 113 -17.20 5.80 1.72
N PHE A 114 -16.10 5.22 2.16
CA PHE A 114 -15.91 3.78 2.29
C PHE A 114 -15.87 3.38 3.76
N GLU A 115 -15.81 2.08 4.02
CA GLU A 115 -15.49 1.56 5.36
C GLU A 115 -14.10 2.03 5.81
N LYS A 116 -13.83 1.93 7.11
CA LYS A 116 -12.50 2.24 7.64
C LYS A 116 -11.53 1.11 7.34
N ALA A 117 -10.34 1.46 6.92
CA ALA A 117 -9.31 0.49 6.60
C ALA A 117 -8.64 -0.07 7.87
N GLY A 118 -8.40 -1.37 7.87
CA GLY A 118 -7.59 -2.03 8.90
C GLY A 118 -6.12 -2.22 8.46
N LEU A 119 -5.81 -2.04 7.18
CA LEU A 119 -4.44 -2.05 6.66
C LEU A 119 -4.22 -0.89 5.69
N VAL A 120 -3.11 -0.18 5.86
CA VAL A 120 -2.73 0.91 4.95
C VAL A 120 -1.27 0.76 4.55
N PHE A 121 -1.00 0.89 3.26
CA PHE A 121 0.35 1.03 2.70
C PHE A 121 0.64 2.49 2.37
N LEU A 122 1.85 2.95 2.74
CA LEU A 122 2.37 4.28 2.48
C LEU A 122 3.79 4.13 1.91
N ASP A 123 3.91 4.23 0.58
CA ASP A 123 5.21 4.15 -0.14
C ASP A 123 5.41 5.42 -0.99
N PRO A 124 5.56 6.60 -0.35
CA PRO A 124 5.75 7.85 -1.06
C PRO A 124 7.15 7.96 -1.68
N PRO A 125 7.35 8.86 -2.65
CA PRO A 125 8.69 9.23 -3.09
C PRO A 125 9.56 9.67 -1.92
N TYR A 126 10.85 9.25 -1.92
CA TYR A 126 11.80 9.56 -0.84
C TYR A 126 11.96 11.07 -0.58
N PHE A 127 12.37 11.40 0.64
CA PHE A 127 12.68 12.77 1.12
C PHE A 127 11.47 13.72 1.17
N SER A 128 10.34 13.21 1.60
CA SER A 128 9.14 14.03 1.75
C SER A 128 8.47 13.74 3.10
N ASP A 129 7.94 14.76 3.77
CA ASP A 129 7.08 14.60 4.96
C ASP A 129 5.70 13.99 4.60
N LEU A 130 5.63 13.24 3.48
CA LEU A 130 4.36 12.75 2.94
C LEU A 130 3.74 11.66 3.82
N VAL A 131 4.55 10.83 4.48
CA VAL A 131 4.02 9.80 5.40
C VAL A 131 3.26 10.45 6.54
N GLU A 132 3.86 11.45 7.20
CA GLU A 132 3.21 12.17 8.29
C GLU A 132 1.93 12.87 7.84
N LYS A 133 1.99 13.61 6.73
CA LYS A 133 0.83 14.30 6.14
C LYS A 133 -0.27 13.31 5.76
N ALA A 134 0.08 12.17 5.17
CA ALA A 134 -0.87 11.13 4.81
C ALA A 134 -1.58 10.55 6.04
N LEU A 135 -0.84 10.25 7.11
CA LEU A 135 -1.41 9.72 8.34
C LEU A 135 -2.34 10.72 9.03
N ILE A 136 -1.95 11.98 9.09
CA ILE A 136 -2.81 13.05 9.62
C ILE A 136 -4.10 13.12 8.80
N LYS A 137 -3.97 13.13 7.47
CA LYS A 137 -5.11 13.23 6.56
C LYS A 137 -6.06 12.05 6.65
N LEU A 138 -5.54 10.82 6.64
CA LEU A 138 -6.35 9.60 6.78
C LEU A 138 -7.15 9.59 8.09
N LYS A 139 -6.56 10.12 9.18
CA LYS A 139 -7.23 10.25 10.46
C LYS A 139 -8.27 11.37 10.45
N GLU A 140 -7.97 12.51 9.84
CA GLU A 140 -8.87 13.67 9.69
C GLU A 140 -10.18 13.27 8.98
N ILE A 141 -10.07 12.51 7.89
CA ILE A 141 -11.23 12.05 7.11
C ILE A 141 -11.86 10.77 7.64
N ASP A 142 -11.40 10.27 8.79
CA ASP A 142 -11.90 9.06 9.46
C ASP A 142 -11.82 7.78 8.59
N ALA A 143 -10.77 7.66 7.80
CA ALA A 143 -10.59 6.57 6.83
C ALA A 143 -9.97 5.28 7.40
N ILE A 144 -9.46 5.31 8.65
CA ILE A 144 -8.73 4.19 9.26
C ILE A 144 -9.34 3.76 10.59
N LEU A 145 -9.26 2.47 10.89
CA LEU A 145 -9.64 1.92 12.19
C LEU A 145 -8.65 2.39 13.28
N PRO A 146 -9.08 2.46 14.55
CA PRO A 146 -8.19 2.85 15.67
C PRO A 146 -6.98 1.90 15.83
N ASP A 147 -7.14 0.63 15.49
CA ASP A 147 -6.14 -0.44 15.55
C ASP A 147 -5.56 -0.82 14.18
N ALA A 148 -5.79 0.01 13.16
CA ALA A 148 -5.26 -0.23 11.82
C ALA A 148 -3.74 -0.41 11.82
N ILE A 149 -3.27 -1.37 11.05
CA ILE A 149 -1.85 -1.56 10.77
C ILE A 149 -1.44 -0.66 9.61
N ILE A 150 -0.46 0.18 9.88
CA ILE A 150 0.13 1.07 8.87
C ILE A 150 1.51 0.54 8.50
N VAL A 151 1.74 0.36 7.23
CA VAL A 151 3.03 0.00 6.66
C VAL A 151 3.57 1.20 5.90
N ALA A 152 4.64 1.78 6.38
CA ALA A 152 5.26 2.94 5.74
C ALA A 152 6.71 2.66 5.35
N GLU A 153 7.08 2.97 4.10
CA GLU A 153 8.48 3.06 3.69
C GLU A 153 8.97 4.48 3.94
N VAL A 154 10.05 4.61 4.70
CA VAL A 154 10.63 5.90 5.06
C VAL A 154 12.16 5.87 4.87
N SER A 155 12.75 7.00 4.52
CA SER A 155 14.19 7.15 4.51
C SER A 155 14.76 7.01 5.92
N ILE A 156 15.97 6.44 6.03
CA ILE A 156 16.69 6.36 7.32
C ILE A 156 16.87 7.75 7.96
N ARG A 157 17.00 8.80 7.15
CA ARG A 157 17.12 10.19 7.64
C ARG A 157 15.83 10.73 8.23
N GLU A 158 14.68 10.15 7.90
CA GLU A 158 13.35 10.55 8.38
C GLU A 158 12.89 9.73 9.60
N LYS A 159 13.66 8.71 10.00
CA LYS A 159 13.32 7.74 11.05
C LYS A 159 12.99 8.32 12.43
N ASN A 160 13.42 9.53 12.72
CA ASN A 160 13.29 10.15 14.04
C ASN A 160 12.07 11.07 14.18
N LYS A 161 11.25 11.20 13.15
CA LYS A 161 9.98 11.94 13.24
C LYS A 161 8.90 11.00 13.76
N PHE A 162 8.78 10.88 15.08
CA PHE A 162 7.66 10.18 15.71
C PHE A 162 6.37 10.94 15.39
N ILE A 163 5.47 10.27 14.69
CA ILE A 163 4.17 10.83 14.39
C ILE A 163 3.32 10.71 15.64
N LYS A 164 2.94 11.86 16.20
CA LYS A 164 2.10 11.95 17.39
C LYS A 164 0.82 11.10 17.17
N ASN A 165 0.49 10.25 18.16
CA ASN A 165 -0.65 9.33 18.14
C ASN A 165 -0.52 8.04 17.29
N PHE A 166 0.68 7.73 16.78
CA PHE A 166 0.96 6.42 16.18
C PHE A 166 2.08 5.73 16.93
N ARG A 167 1.91 4.42 17.18
CA ARG A 167 2.92 3.60 17.86
C ARG A 167 3.70 2.79 16.83
N ILE A 168 5.03 2.87 16.86
CA ILE A 168 5.87 1.99 16.05
C ILE A 168 5.88 0.61 16.68
N LEU A 169 5.31 -0.37 15.99
CA LEU A 169 5.26 -1.77 16.43
C LEU A 169 6.50 -2.54 15.98
N PHE A 170 7.04 -2.17 14.82
CA PHE A 170 8.17 -2.83 14.19
C PHE A 170 8.90 -1.89 13.24
N SER A 171 10.23 -2.04 13.14
CA SER A 171 11.04 -1.32 12.17
C SER A 171 12.15 -2.24 11.66
N LYS A 172 12.35 -2.28 10.34
CA LYS A 172 13.38 -3.08 9.70
C LYS A 172 14.10 -2.25 8.64
N LYS A 173 15.44 -2.23 8.69
CA LYS A 173 16.24 -1.66 7.61
C LYS A 173 16.27 -2.64 6.43
N LEU A 174 15.94 -2.16 5.24
CA LEU A 174 15.95 -2.92 4.01
C LEU A 174 16.87 -2.20 3.00
N GLY A 175 17.94 -2.88 2.55
CA GLY A 175 18.94 -2.30 1.68
C GLY A 175 20.23 -1.84 2.37
N LYS A 176 21.19 -1.38 1.55
CA LYS A 176 22.54 -0.96 1.97
C LYS A 176 22.70 0.56 2.07
N SER A 177 21.65 1.32 1.99
CA SER A 177 21.73 2.79 2.10
C SER A 177 21.33 3.28 3.46
#